data_e86a3c522b2e89140d074b1207af4e81
#
_entry.id   e86a3c522b2e89140d074b1207af4e81
#
_cell.length_a   1.000
_cell.length_b   1.000
_cell.length_c   1.000
_cell.angle_alpha   90.00
_cell.angle_beta   90.00
_cell.angle_gamma   90.00
#
_symmetry.space_group_name_H-M   'P 1'
#
loop_
_entity.id
_entity.type
_entity.pdbx_description
1 polymer ?
#
loop_
_entity_poly.entity_id
_entity_poly.type
_entity_poly.pdbx_seq_one_letter_code
_entity_poly.pdbx_strand_id
1 'polypeptide(L)'
;MAFNEDQDIRVSEDVINHLGENKLIPVVDSAEDEIDLMQLIRKVWGARKSILLFTLLFFVIGVLIALFSAKEYTATTIMVPQTTDNKSTSGLGGLAAMAGISLGGGSETLPLTTYAKIIESVPFKQKLSQTKLTFSNIPKPITYEEYCKNYIKPSLMGRVMSIFRASKGASTVVPVAQDSTVITRLSDQERGILNSIDDRIKLNMSEKDGYFTLSFVMEEALPAAQMLESAQKILQETVTDFKLQKAKEEFDFVQKRFVEAEKDFKNKQYAVAGFQDRNRDLFSNLPQTRLQQLQAEYNLAFNVYTELAKQLEAKRIKMKEDQPIFAVIEPVTVPNERSKPKRMMIIAIWTFLGLVIGIGNVFLKDFRRQLKSNN
;
A
#
# COMPACT_ATOMS: atom_id res chain seq x y z
N MET A 1 16.03 71.80 -41.86
CA MET A 1 15.25 71.59 -43.09
C MET A 1 13.96 70.93 -42.62
N ALA A 2 12.93 71.71 -42.23
CA ALA A 2 12.04 72.57 -43.01
C ALA A 2 11.27 71.73 -44.04
N PHE A 3 10.05 71.64 -43.85
CA PHE A 3 8.89 71.90 -44.69
C PHE A 3 7.70 71.10 -44.17
N ASN A 4 6.71 71.75 -43.57
CA ASN A 4 5.53 72.45 -44.19
C ASN A 4 4.63 71.45 -44.90
N GLU A 5 3.38 71.43 -44.86
CA GLU A 5 2.33 72.45 -44.61
C GLU A 5 0.96 71.75 -44.74
N ASP A 6 0.06 72.25 -43.97
CA ASP A 6 -1.39 72.31 -44.18
C ASP A 6 -1.94 71.87 -45.54
N GLN A 7 -2.87 70.96 -45.55
CA GLN A 7 -3.98 70.98 -46.48
C GLN A 7 -5.30 70.87 -45.79
N ASP A 8 -5.88 71.98 -45.63
CA ASP A 8 -7.29 72.29 -45.40
C ASP A 8 -8.18 71.47 -46.33
N ILE A 9 -8.91 70.52 -45.81
CA ILE A 9 -10.03 69.95 -46.51
C ILE A 9 -11.26 70.64 -46.04
N ARG A 10 -11.63 71.69 -46.85
CA ARG A 10 -12.99 72.25 -46.81
C ARG A 10 -13.94 71.13 -47.23
N VAL A 11 -14.60 70.52 -46.28
CA VAL A 11 -15.78 69.70 -46.51
C VAL A 11 -16.89 70.73 -46.84
N SER A 12 -17.30 70.69 -48.09
CA SER A 12 -18.36 71.56 -48.58
C SER A 12 -19.66 71.32 -47.82
N GLU A 13 -20.26 72.41 -47.37
CA GLU A 13 -21.56 72.47 -46.64
C GLU A 13 -22.73 71.84 -47.41
N ASP A 14 -22.54 71.45 -48.68
CA ASP A 14 -23.58 70.84 -49.48
C ASP A 14 -23.80 69.32 -49.20
N VAL A 15 -22.94 68.69 -48.45
CA VAL A 15 -23.14 67.27 -48.06
C VAL A 15 -23.95 67.13 -46.78
N ILE A 16 -24.08 68.22 -45.99
CA ILE A 16 -24.79 68.15 -44.71
C ILE A 16 -26.28 68.29 -44.87
N ASN A 17 -26.77 68.89 -45.97
CA ASN A 17 -28.18 69.17 -46.21
C ASN A 17 -28.97 68.05 -46.89
N HIS A 18 -28.37 66.97 -47.27
CA HIS A 18 -29.09 65.84 -47.91
C HIS A 18 -29.24 64.58 -47.01
N LEU A 19 -28.89 64.65 -45.73
CA LEU A 19 -29.11 63.59 -44.76
C LEU A 19 -30.14 63.89 -43.67
N GLY A 20 -31.10 64.79 -44.05
CA GLY A 20 -32.24 65.13 -43.20
C GLY A 20 -33.42 64.17 -43.45
N GLU A 21 -33.34 62.92 -43.24
CA GLU A 21 -34.48 62.05 -43.00
C GLU A 21 -34.15 61.01 -41.97
N ASN A 22 -34.75 61.24 -40.82
CA ASN A 22 -34.85 60.35 -39.68
C ASN A 22 -35.09 58.90 -40.03
N LYS A 23 -34.04 58.11 -40.08
CA LYS A 23 -34.16 56.65 -39.85
C LYS A 23 -33.40 56.41 -38.56
N LEU A 24 -34.11 56.49 -37.44
CA LEU A 24 -33.66 55.94 -36.15
C LEU A 24 -33.28 54.49 -36.39
N ILE A 25 -32.00 54.23 -36.58
CA ILE A 25 -31.46 52.89 -36.42
C ILE A 25 -31.73 52.58 -34.96
N PRO A 26 -32.49 51.53 -34.63
CA PRO A 26 -32.57 51.11 -33.26
C PRO A 26 -31.15 50.80 -32.83
N VAL A 27 -30.61 51.53 -31.87
CA VAL A 27 -29.47 51.13 -31.09
C VAL A 27 -29.87 49.78 -30.53
N VAL A 28 -29.34 48.73 -31.11
CA VAL A 28 -29.36 47.44 -30.46
C VAL A 28 -28.55 47.65 -29.20
N ASP A 29 -29.28 47.93 -28.14
CA ASP A 29 -28.80 47.90 -26.79
C ASP A 29 -28.33 46.44 -26.60
N SER A 30 -27.06 46.21 -26.87
CA SER A 30 -26.38 45.00 -26.43
C SER A 30 -26.38 45.12 -24.90
N ALA A 31 -27.54 44.78 -24.32
CA ALA A 31 -27.59 44.42 -22.93
C ALA A 31 -26.60 43.30 -22.79
N GLU A 32 -25.35 43.65 -22.48
CA GLU A 32 -24.43 42.73 -21.84
C GLU A 32 -25.27 42.14 -20.70
N ASP A 33 -25.45 40.83 -20.74
CA ASP A 33 -26.08 40.06 -19.67
C ASP A 33 -25.19 40.19 -18.40
N GLU A 34 -25.17 41.42 -17.86
CA GLU A 34 -24.59 41.64 -16.53
C GLU A 34 -25.45 40.85 -15.56
N ILE A 35 -24.90 39.75 -15.09
CA ILE A 35 -25.53 38.95 -14.04
C ILE A 35 -25.62 39.83 -12.79
N ASP A 36 -26.78 40.48 -12.61
CA ASP A 36 -27.03 41.32 -11.44
C ASP A 36 -27.10 40.44 -10.18
N LEU A 37 -25.95 40.33 -9.51
CA LEU A 37 -25.79 39.58 -8.26
C LEU A 37 -26.80 40.02 -7.19
N MET A 38 -27.20 41.28 -7.19
CA MET A 38 -28.17 41.80 -6.22
C MET A 38 -29.58 41.25 -6.49
N GLN A 39 -29.97 41.09 -7.76
CA GLN A 39 -31.23 40.41 -8.12
C GLN A 39 -31.22 38.95 -7.72
N LEU A 40 -30.08 38.24 -7.91
CA LEU A 40 -29.91 36.86 -7.49
C LEU A 40 -30.08 36.70 -5.97
N ILE A 41 -29.44 37.57 -5.18
CA ILE A 41 -29.56 37.57 -3.72
C ILE A 41 -31.02 37.82 -3.29
N ARG A 42 -31.69 38.79 -3.91
CA ARG A 42 -33.10 39.11 -3.59
C ARG A 42 -34.06 37.95 -3.93
N LYS A 43 -33.81 37.23 -5.03
CA LYS A 43 -34.56 36.02 -5.41
C LYS A 43 -34.37 34.88 -4.40
N VAL A 44 -33.15 34.64 -3.98
CA VAL A 44 -32.83 33.64 -2.95
C VAL A 44 -33.49 33.99 -1.62
N TRP A 45 -33.47 35.27 -1.21
CA TRP A 45 -34.14 35.73 0.00
C TRP A 45 -35.67 35.61 -0.07
N GLY A 46 -36.26 35.86 -1.22
CA GLY A 46 -37.70 35.68 -1.42
C GLY A 46 -38.15 34.20 -1.32
N ALA A 47 -37.28 33.29 -1.71
CA ALA A 47 -37.55 31.85 -1.69
C ALA A 47 -37.04 31.12 -0.40
N ARG A 48 -36.67 31.89 0.64
CA ARG A 48 -36.08 31.33 1.91
C ARG A 48 -36.86 30.17 2.51
N LYS A 49 -38.19 30.16 2.44
CA LYS A 49 -39.03 29.06 2.95
C LYS A 49 -38.81 27.78 2.19
N SER A 50 -38.65 27.82 0.87
CA SER A 50 -38.38 26.65 0.03
C SER A 50 -36.97 26.11 0.29
N ILE A 51 -35.99 26.99 0.35
CA ILE A 51 -34.59 26.61 0.64
C ILE A 51 -34.51 25.96 2.03
N LEU A 52 -35.11 26.57 3.05
CA LEU A 52 -35.11 26.06 4.41
C LEU A 52 -35.79 24.68 4.50
N LEU A 53 -36.88 24.46 3.75
CA LEU A 53 -37.55 23.16 3.69
C LEU A 53 -36.63 22.05 3.13
N PHE A 54 -35.94 22.33 2.02
CA PHE A 54 -34.98 21.37 1.44
C PHE A 54 -33.79 21.13 2.38
N THR A 55 -33.24 22.18 2.95
CA THR A 55 -32.14 22.09 3.92
C THR A 55 -32.55 21.25 5.14
N LEU A 56 -33.76 21.48 5.68
CA LEU A 56 -34.28 20.72 6.81
C LEU A 56 -34.52 19.25 6.44
N LEU A 57 -35.08 18.99 5.25
CA LEU A 57 -35.28 17.59 4.77
C LEU A 57 -33.96 16.84 4.69
N PHE A 58 -32.95 17.42 4.06
CA PHE A 58 -31.64 16.81 3.93
C PHE A 58 -30.89 16.71 5.28
N PHE A 59 -31.09 17.68 6.17
CA PHE A 59 -30.57 17.60 7.54
C PHE A 59 -31.15 16.36 8.27
N VAL A 60 -32.47 16.15 8.21
CA VAL A 60 -33.12 14.97 8.82
C VAL A 60 -32.58 13.68 8.21
N ILE A 61 -32.43 13.62 6.88
CA ILE A 61 -31.81 12.47 6.20
C ILE A 61 -30.39 12.25 6.70
N GLY A 62 -29.58 13.31 6.81
CA GLY A 62 -28.22 13.24 7.34
C GLY A 62 -28.15 12.73 8.78
N VAL A 63 -29.06 13.16 9.63
CA VAL A 63 -29.17 12.68 11.02
C VAL A 63 -29.53 11.19 11.04
N LEU A 64 -30.52 10.75 10.25
CA LEU A 64 -30.89 9.34 10.15
C LEU A 64 -29.69 8.48 9.70
N ILE A 65 -28.99 8.87 8.64
CA ILE A 65 -27.79 8.16 8.16
C ILE A 65 -26.71 8.12 9.25
N ALA A 66 -26.45 9.24 9.95
CA ALA A 66 -25.45 9.29 11.01
C ALA A 66 -25.78 8.42 12.23
N LEU A 67 -27.07 8.24 12.53
CA LEU A 67 -27.54 7.39 13.63
C LEU A 67 -27.52 5.92 13.28
N PHE A 68 -27.95 5.55 12.06
CA PHE A 68 -28.01 4.15 11.60
C PHE A 68 -26.69 3.62 11.05
N SER A 69 -25.66 4.45 10.87
CA SER A 69 -24.36 4.01 10.42
C SER A 69 -23.65 3.15 11.48
N ALA A 70 -23.10 2.01 11.05
CA ALA A 70 -22.38 1.08 11.92
C ALA A 70 -21.18 1.77 12.60
N LYS A 71 -20.95 1.43 13.87
CA LYS A 71 -19.78 1.89 14.63
C LYS A 71 -18.58 1.07 14.19
N GLU A 72 -17.43 1.73 14.00
CA GLU A 72 -16.16 1.08 13.70
C GLU A 72 -15.11 1.51 14.71
N TYR A 73 -14.31 0.55 15.15
CA TYR A 73 -13.15 0.74 16.02
C TYR A 73 -11.90 0.34 15.26
N THR A 74 -10.86 1.16 15.36
CA THR A 74 -9.57 0.90 14.71
C THR A 74 -8.52 0.66 15.78
N ALA A 75 -7.98 -0.54 15.82
CA ALA A 75 -6.78 -0.84 16.58
C ALA A 75 -5.54 -0.50 15.73
N THR A 76 -4.47 -0.03 16.36
CA THR A 76 -3.22 0.35 15.70
C THR A 76 -2.02 -0.20 16.45
N THR A 77 -0.94 -0.52 15.73
CA THR A 77 0.38 -0.84 16.27
C THR A 77 1.45 -0.23 15.39
N ILE A 78 2.54 0.25 15.99
CA ILE A 78 3.67 0.84 15.27
C ILE A 78 4.88 -0.06 15.47
N MET A 79 5.49 -0.45 14.36
CA MET A 79 6.62 -1.37 14.34
C MET A 79 7.75 -0.83 13.47
N VAL A 80 8.99 -1.08 13.92
CA VAL A 80 10.22 -0.78 13.18
C VAL A 80 10.90 -2.08 12.83
N PRO A 81 11.21 -2.34 11.55
CA PRO A 81 12.06 -3.45 11.18
C PRO A 81 13.43 -3.28 11.82
N GLN A 82 13.92 -4.31 12.51
CA GLN A 82 15.28 -4.28 13.01
C GLN A 82 16.24 -4.46 11.84
N THR A 83 17.01 -3.41 11.59
CA THR A 83 18.14 -3.44 10.67
C THR A 83 19.35 -3.93 11.46
N THR A 84 19.92 -5.04 11.08
CA THR A 84 21.27 -5.38 11.57
C THR A 84 22.24 -4.44 10.84
N ASP A 85 22.32 -3.20 11.33
CA ASP A 85 23.31 -2.25 10.84
C ASP A 85 24.70 -2.72 11.26
N ASN A 86 25.32 -3.52 10.43
CA ASN A 86 26.77 -3.69 10.43
C ASN A 86 27.45 -2.39 9.95
N LYS A 87 27.14 -1.28 10.62
CA LYS A 87 27.84 0.00 10.43
C LYS A 87 29.28 0.02 10.96
N SER A 88 29.85 -1.11 11.34
CA SER A 88 31.19 -1.19 11.92
C SER A 88 32.34 -1.36 10.90
N THR A 89 32.08 -1.21 9.58
CA THR A 89 33.17 -1.18 8.58
C THR A 89 33.25 0.18 7.87
N SER A 90 33.35 1.24 8.63
CA SER A 90 33.38 2.62 8.14
C SER A 90 34.70 3.02 7.41
N GLY A 91 35.62 2.14 7.16
CA GLY A 91 36.87 2.49 6.44
C GLY A 91 37.17 1.59 5.23
N LEU A 92 36.97 0.31 5.34
CA LEU A 92 37.39 -0.66 4.30
C LEU A 92 36.25 -1.03 3.31
N GLY A 93 34.97 -0.94 3.73
CA GLY A 93 33.83 -1.24 2.87
C GLY A 93 33.66 -0.25 1.72
N GLY A 94 33.99 1.03 1.94
CA GLY A 94 33.94 2.06 0.90
C GLY A 94 35.00 1.86 -0.21
N LEU A 95 36.18 1.42 0.14
CA LEU A 95 37.26 1.13 -0.81
C LEU A 95 37.01 -0.16 -1.60
N ALA A 96 36.40 -1.18 -0.97
CA ALA A 96 36.01 -2.40 -1.64
C ALA A 96 34.86 -2.20 -2.63
N ALA A 97 33.90 -1.32 -2.31
CA ALA A 97 32.83 -0.95 -3.20
C ALA A 97 33.34 -0.16 -4.43
N MET A 98 34.35 0.71 -4.25
CA MET A 98 35.00 1.42 -5.36
C MET A 98 35.80 0.46 -6.27
N ALA A 99 36.31 -0.63 -5.72
CA ALA A 99 37.02 -1.68 -6.48
C ALA A 99 36.07 -2.69 -7.17
N GLY A 100 34.73 -2.48 -7.06
CA GLY A 100 33.74 -3.40 -7.63
C GLY A 100 33.63 -4.74 -6.89
N ILE A 101 34.28 -4.88 -5.75
CA ILE A 101 34.26 -6.07 -4.92
C ILE A 101 33.12 -5.90 -3.92
N SER A 102 31.96 -6.43 -4.27
CA SER A 102 30.83 -6.59 -3.33
C SER A 102 31.23 -7.62 -2.28
N LEU A 103 31.90 -7.17 -1.22
CA LEU A 103 32.08 -7.98 -0.01
C LEU A 103 30.71 -8.12 0.66
N GLY A 104 29.92 -9.05 0.19
CA GLY A 104 28.74 -9.72 0.78
C GLY A 104 27.95 -9.12 1.95
N GLY A 105 28.03 -7.81 2.17
CA GLY A 105 27.31 -7.07 3.19
C GLY A 105 26.07 -6.38 2.61
N GLY A 106 25.27 -7.10 1.83
CA GLY A 106 23.94 -6.62 1.46
C GLY A 106 23.14 -6.47 2.75
N SER A 107 22.62 -5.27 2.99
CA SER A 107 21.63 -4.99 4.04
C SER A 107 20.56 -6.08 4.00
N GLU A 108 20.53 -6.95 5.01
CA GLU A 108 19.58 -8.08 5.08
C GLU A 108 18.18 -7.65 5.48
N THR A 109 17.95 -6.34 5.44
CA THR A 109 16.64 -5.79 5.68
C THR A 109 15.76 -5.99 4.46
N LEU A 110 14.65 -6.67 4.68
CA LEU A 110 13.61 -6.74 3.66
C LEU A 110 13.11 -5.31 3.40
N PRO A 111 12.95 -4.91 2.13
CA PRO A 111 12.30 -3.64 1.81
C PRO A 111 10.93 -3.53 2.48
N LEU A 112 10.54 -2.36 2.96
CA LEU A 112 9.23 -2.13 3.58
C LEU A 112 8.07 -2.61 2.70
N THR A 113 8.21 -2.50 1.39
CA THR A 113 7.23 -2.99 0.40
C THR A 113 7.00 -4.50 0.46
N THR A 114 7.99 -5.29 0.92
CA THR A 114 7.84 -6.74 1.07
C THR A 114 6.84 -7.09 2.17
N TYR A 115 6.80 -6.31 3.27
CA TYR A 115 5.82 -6.52 4.34
C TYR A 115 4.39 -6.31 3.86
N ALA A 116 4.17 -5.31 2.99
CA ALA A 116 2.86 -5.11 2.35
C ALA A 116 2.45 -6.33 1.53
N LYS A 117 3.38 -6.88 0.73
CA LYS A 117 3.11 -8.08 -0.08
C LYS A 117 2.83 -9.33 0.76
N ILE A 118 3.46 -9.47 1.93
CA ILE A 118 3.17 -10.56 2.86
C ILE A 118 1.73 -10.43 3.39
N ILE A 119 1.31 -9.23 3.81
CA ILE A 119 -0.05 -8.98 4.32
C ILE A 119 -1.11 -9.19 3.23
N GLU A 120 -0.84 -8.80 2.00
CA GLU A 120 -1.71 -9.03 0.84
C GLU A 120 -1.79 -10.51 0.42
N SER A 121 -0.87 -11.36 0.87
CA SER A 121 -0.77 -12.75 0.44
C SER A 121 -1.94 -13.60 0.95
N VAL A 122 -2.35 -14.58 0.14
CA VAL A 122 -3.41 -15.53 0.50
C VAL A 122 -3.08 -16.33 1.76
N PRO A 123 -1.86 -16.89 1.95
CA PRO A 123 -1.53 -17.63 3.16
C PRO A 123 -1.64 -16.82 4.44
N PHE A 124 -1.22 -15.54 4.41
CA PHE A 124 -1.34 -14.64 5.55
C PHE A 124 -2.81 -14.45 5.95
N LYS A 125 -3.67 -14.12 4.97
CA LYS A 125 -5.10 -13.88 5.19
C LYS A 125 -5.83 -15.15 5.64
N GLN A 126 -5.46 -16.32 5.12
CA GLN A 126 -6.03 -17.60 5.56
C GLN A 126 -5.68 -17.89 7.03
N LYS A 127 -4.41 -17.71 7.44
CA LYS A 127 -4.03 -17.82 8.86
C LYS A 127 -4.80 -16.81 9.72
N LEU A 128 -4.94 -15.57 9.24
CA LEU A 128 -5.64 -14.51 9.96
C LEU A 128 -7.14 -14.78 10.07
N SER A 129 -7.78 -15.39 9.07
CA SER A 129 -9.22 -15.75 9.11
C SER A 129 -9.54 -16.79 10.18
N GLN A 130 -8.58 -17.57 10.62
CA GLN A 130 -8.73 -18.58 11.66
C GLN A 130 -8.51 -18.02 13.08
N THR A 131 -8.22 -16.73 13.23
CA THR A 131 -8.07 -16.09 14.53
C THR A 131 -9.35 -16.16 15.34
N LYS A 132 -9.22 -16.59 16.60
CA LYS A 132 -10.33 -16.65 17.56
C LYS A 132 -10.57 -15.28 18.16
N LEU A 133 -11.81 -14.82 18.10
CA LEU A 133 -12.25 -13.51 18.53
C LEU A 133 -13.32 -13.63 19.62
N THR A 134 -13.29 -12.69 20.55
CA THR A 134 -14.26 -12.59 21.64
C THR A 134 -15.13 -11.37 21.43
N PHE A 135 -16.43 -11.58 21.21
CA PHE A 135 -17.42 -10.52 21.04
C PHE A 135 -18.26 -10.34 22.29
N SER A 136 -18.75 -9.13 22.54
CA SER A 136 -19.58 -8.83 23.71
C SER A 136 -20.92 -9.58 23.71
N ASN A 137 -21.45 -9.85 22.52
CA ASN A 137 -22.77 -10.49 22.33
C ASN A 137 -22.69 -11.99 22.06
N ILE A 138 -21.49 -12.60 22.04
CA ILE A 138 -21.29 -14.01 21.73
C ILE A 138 -20.56 -14.65 22.90
N PRO A 139 -21.19 -15.64 23.61
CA PRO A 139 -20.65 -16.21 24.83
C PRO A 139 -19.39 -17.08 24.64
N LYS A 140 -19.09 -17.52 23.42
CA LYS A 140 -17.94 -18.35 23.11
C LYS A 140 -17.05 -17.63 22.07
N PRO A 141 -15.73 -17.73 22.18
CA PRO A 141 -14.83 -17.26 21.13
C PRO A 141 -15.13 -17.98 19.82
N ILE A 142 -15.28 -17.23 18.74
CA ILE A 142 -15.52 -17.75 17.37
C ILE A 142 -14.39 -17.30 16.46
N THR A 143 -14.15 -18.02 15.36
CA THR A 143 -13.15 -17.59 14.38
C THR A 143 -13.67 -16.42 13.55
N TYR A 144 -12.75 -15.61 12.99
CA TYR A 144 -13.14 -14.53 12.09
C TYR A 144 -13.93 -15.07 10.88
N GLU A 145 -13.60 -16.25 10.41
CA GLU A 145 -14.31 -16.93 9.34
C GLU A 145 -15.77 -17.24 9.73
N GLU A 146 -15.99 -17.78 10.93
CA GLU A 146 -17.36 -18.05 11.46
C GLU A 146 -18.13 -16.75 11.66
N TYR A 147 -17.45 -15.69 12.14
CA TYR A 147 -18.04 -14.37 12.26
C TYR A 147 -18.53 -13.83 10.91
N CYS A 148 -17.70 -13.92 9.86
CA CYS A 148 -18.09 -13.50 8.52
C CYS A 148 -19.26 -14.29 7.95
N LYS A 149 -19.31 -15.61 8.19
CA LYS A 149 -20.39 -16.49 7.68
C LYS A 149 -21.71 -16.23 8.38
N ASN A 150 -21.71 -16.05 9.70
CA ASN A 150 -22.93 -16.10 10.50
C ASN A 150 -23.44 -14.71 10.93
N TYR A 151 -22.56 -13.71 11.06
CA TYR A 151 -22.91 -12.44 11.69
C TYR A 151 -22.79 -11.22 10.77
N ILE A 152 -21.96 -11.28 9.71
CA ILE A 152 -21.91 -10.20 8.74
C ILE A 152 -23.13 -10.31 7.82
N LYS A 153 -24.19 -9.55 8.14
CA LYS A 153 -25.32 -9.39 7.23
C LYS A 153 -24.88 -8.51 6.05
N PRO A 154 -25.19 -8.90 4.81
CA PRO A 154 -24.91 -8.02 3.67
C PRO A 154 -25.58 -6.67 3.90
N SER A 155 -24.79 -5.59 3.81
CA SER A 155 -25.26 -4.22 3.90
C SER A 155 -26.50 -4.02 3.01
N LEU A 156 -27.49 -3.22 3.49
CA LEU A 156 -28.68 -2.86 2.68
C LEU A 156 -28.28 -2.35 1.30
N MET A 157 -27.17 -1.58 1.22
CA MET A 157 -26.59 -1.11 -0.03
C MET A 157 -26.03 -2.26 -0.88
N GLY A 158 -25.42 -3.27 -0.29
CA GLY A 158 -24.99 -4.50 -0.96
C GLY A 158 -26.16 -5.32 -1.53
N ARG A 159 -27.29 -5.36 -0.83
CA ARG A 159 -28.54 -6.01 -1.32
C ARG A 159 -29.13 -5.26 -2.50
N VAL A 160 -29.16 -3.92 -2.47
CA VAL A 160 -29.64 -3.12 -3.61
C VAL A 160 -28.69 -3.28 -4.81
N MET A 161 -27.37 -3.26 -4.57
CA MET A 161 -26.37 -3.46 -5.62
C MET A 161 -26.38 -4.87 -6.19
N SER A 162 -26.72 -5.91 -5.40
CA SER A 162 -26.85 -7.30 -5.87
C SER A 162 -28.04 -7.49 -6.80
N ILE A 163 -29.12 -6.73 -6.62
CA ILE A 163 -30.29 -6.75 -7.55
C ILE A 163 -29.86 -6.22 -8.93
N PHE A 164 -29.01 -5.20 -8.98
CA PHE A 164 -28.45 -4.69 -10.25
C PHE A 164 -27.33 -5.58 -10.84
N ARG A 165 -26.71 -6.44 -10.02
CA ARG A 165 -25.61 -7.32 -10.44
C ARG A 165 -26.07 -8.76 -10.79
N ALA A 166 -27.34 -9.08 -10.62
CA ALA A 166 -27.91 -10.43 -10.82
C ALA A 166 -27.99 -10.90 -12.30
N SER A 167 -27.26 -10.25 -13.21
CA SER A 167 -27.19 -10.63 -14.63
C SER A 167 -25.81 -11.10 -15.10
N LYS A 168 -24.95 -11.65 -14.24
CA LYS A 168 -23.77 -12.39 -14.70
C LYS A 168 -23.72 -13.76 -14.05
N GLY A 169 -24.12 -14.72 -14.87
CA GLY A 169 -24.04 -16.16 -14.81
C GLY A 169 -23.47 -16.83 -13.56
N ALA A 170 -24.27 -17.69 -12.97
CA ALA A 170 -23.80 -18.75 -12.08
C ALA A 170 -22.71 -19.53 -12.81
N SER A 171 -21.45 -19.37 -12.38
CA SER A 171 -20.36 -20.24 -12.82
C SER A 171 -20.62 -21.62 -12.29
N THR A 172 -21.06 -22.51 -13.17
CA THR A 172 -21.14 -23.95 -12.94
C THR A 172 -19.81 -24.45 -12.42
N VAL A 173 -19.82 -24.94 -11.21
CA VAL A 173 -18.69 -25.66 -10.61
C VAL A 173 -18.47 -26.93 -11.41
N VAL A 174 -17.46 -26.95 -12.27
CA VAL A 174 -16.97 -28.17 -12.91
C VAL A 174 -16.11 -28.88 -11.85
N PRO A 175 -16.46 -30.10 -11.41
CA PRO A 175 -15.59 -30.87 -10.53
C PRO A 175 -14.36 -31.30 -11.33
N VAL A 176 -13.23 -30.68 -11.07
CA VAL A 176 -11.94 -31.15 -11.58
C VAL A 176 -11.35 -32.09 -10.56
N ALA A 177 -11.00 -33.29 -11.02
CA ALA A 177 -10.36 -34.37 -10.30
C ALA A 177 -9.18 -33.86 -9.44
N GLN A 178 -9.10 -34.41 -8.22
CA GLN A 178 -7.96 -34.31 -7.33
C GLN A 178 -6.74 -34.91 -8.03
N ASP A 179 -5.98 -34.08 -8.69
CA ASP A 179 -4.62 -34.44 -9.07
C ASP A 179 -3.66 -33.42 -8.46
N SER A 180 -2.65 -33.94 -7.81
CA SER A 180 -1.74 -33.35 -6.86
C SER A 180 -0.80 -32.31 -7.48
N THR A 181 -1.32 -31.15 -7.72
CA THR A 181 -0.52 -29.91 -7.87
C THR A 181 -0.97 -28.94 -6.80
N VAL A 182 0.01 -28.35 -6.10
CA VAL A 182 -0.12 -27.43 -4.93
C VAL A 182 -0.85 -26.10 -5.29
N ILE A 183 -1.84 -26.16 -6.15
CA ILE A 183 -2.63 -25.00 -6.55
C ILE A 183 -3.91 -24.98 -5.69
N THR A 184 -3.90 -24.17 -4.65
CA THR A 184 -5.06 -23.98 -3.76
C THR A 184 -6.17 -23.26 -4.51
N ARG A 185 -7.29 -23.93 -4.74
CA ARG A 185 -8.50 -23.33 -5.33
C ARG A 185 -9.35 -22.75 -4.20
N LEU A 186 -9.47 -21.43 -4.19
CA LEU A 186 -10.32 -20.73 -3.23
C LEU A 186 -11.78 -20.81 -3.69
N SER A 187 -12.66 -21.20 -2.78
CA SER A 187 -14.11 -21.09 -2.99
C SER A 187 -14.54 -19.61 -3.03
N ASP A 188 -15.70 -19.32 -3.61
CA ASP A 188 -16.22 -17.95 -3.65
C ASP A 188 -16.48 -17.38 -2.26
N GLN A 189 -16.85 -18.23 -1.30
CA GLN A 189 -17.03 -17.85 0.11
C GLN A 189 -15.68 -17.48 0.77
N GLU A 190 -14.66 -18.31 0.61
CA GLU A 190 -13.32 -18.02 1.11
C GLU A 190 -12.76 -16.72 0.51
N ARG A 191 -12.94 -16.53 -0.80
CA ARG A 191 -12.53 -15.29 -1.46
C ARG A 191 -13.24 -14.07 -0.86
N GLY A 192 -14.56 -14.19 -0.56
CA GLY A 192 -15.32 -13.15 0.11
C GLY A 192 -14.76 -12.80 1.49
N ILE A 193 -14.34 -13.81 2.28
CA ILE A 193 -13.73 -13.62 3.60
C ILE A 193 -12.36 -12.94 3.47
N LEU A 194 -11.51 -13.39 2.54
CA LEU A 194 -10.19 -12.79 2.32
C LEU A 194 -10.29 -11.33 1.86
N ASN A 195 -11.25 -11.01 0.98
CA ASN A 195 -11.50 -9.63 0.57
C ASN A 195 -12.00 -8.77 1.74
N SER A 196 -12.80 -9.33 2.65
CA SER A 196 -13.23 -8.59 3.85
C SER A 196 -12.07 -8.26 4.79
N ILE A 197 -11.02 -9.09 4.83
CA ILE A 197 -9.78 -8.78 5.55
C ILE A 197 -9.04 -7.63 4.86
N ASP A 198 -8.94 -7.64 3.52
CA ASP A 198 -8.28 -6.56 2.77
C ASP A 198 -8.93 -5.18 3.02
N ASP A 199 -10.25 -5.14 3.09
CA ASP A 199 -10.98 -3.90 3.37
C ASP A 199 -10.75 -3.36 4.79
N ARG A 200 -10.39 -4.24 5.74
CA ARG A 200 -10.28 -3.94 7.17
C ARG A 200 -8.86 -3.76 7.67
N ILE A 201 -7.88 -4.42 7.03
CA ILE A 201 -6.45 -4.28 7.37
C ILE A 201 -5.82 -3.17 6.55
N LYS A 202 -4.99 -2.34 7.20
CA LYS A 202 -4.24 -1.28 6.51
C LYS A 202 -2.82 -1.23 7.03
N LEU A 203 -1.87 -1.19 6.10
CA LEU A 203 -0.47 -0.97 6.37
C LEU A 203 -0.07 0.40 5.81
N ASN A 204 0.32 1.30 6.70
CA ASN A 204 0.88 2.61 6.34
C ASN A 204 2.38 2.58 6.61
N MET A 205 3.17 2.87 5.58
CA MET A 205 4.63 2.87 5.66
C MET A 205 5.16 4.30 5.61
N SER A 206 6.03 4.65 6.56
CA SER A 206 6.81 5.87 6.53
C SER A 206 8.25 5.52 6.12
N GLU A 207 8.54 5.61 4.81
CA GLU A 207 9.87 5.32 4.29
C GLU A 207 10.94 6.28 4.83
N LYS A 208 10.54 7.53 5.13
CA LYS A 208 11.44 8.55 5.69
C LYS A 208 11.86 8.22 7.12
N ASP A 209 10.92 7.75 7.92
CA ASP A 209 11.13 7.50 9.36
C ASP A 209 11.45 6.04 9.64
N GLY A 210 11.36 5.17 8.63
CA GLY A 210 11.74 3.76 8.74
C GLY A 210 10.81 2.89 9.58
N TYR A 211 9.57 3.33 9.84
CA TYR A 211 8.58 2.53 10.57
C TYR A 211 7.34 2.26 9.71
N PHE A 212 6.54 1.33 10.17
CA PHE A 212 5.22 1.10 9.60
C PHE A 212 4.15 0.95 10.69
N THR A 213 2.96 1.40 10.34
CA THR A 213 1.78 1.32 11.19
C THR A 213 0.83 0.29 10.60
N LEU A 214 0.53 -0.75 11.36
CA LEU A 214 -0.49 -1.73 11.02
C LEU A 214 -1.76 -1.39 11.78
N SER A 215 -2.91 -1.42 11.10
CA SER A 215 -4.20 -1.16 11.70
C SER A 215 -5.25 -2.15 11.21
N PHE A 216 -6.19 -2.46 12.09
CA PHE A 216 -7.33 -3.32 11.79
C PHE A 216 -8.64 -2.69 12.28
N VAL A 217 -9.68 -2.76 11.44
CA VAL A 217 -10.97 -2.12 11.72
C VAL A 217 -12.04 -3.17 11.92
N MET A 218 -12.78 -3.08 13.05
CA MET A 218 -13.95 -3.93 13.33
C MET A 218 -15.08 -3.15 14.00
N GLU A 219 -16.24 -3.78 14.10
CA GLU A 219 -17.45 -3.22 14.71
C GLU A 219 -17.35 -3.10 16.24
N GLU A 220 -16.47 -3.91 16.87
CA GLU A 220 -16.20 -3.90 18.32
C GLU A 220 -14.71 -3.69 18.58
N ALA A 221 -14.39 -3.04 19.71
CA ALA A 221 -13.04 -2.65 20.09
C ALA A 221 -12.11 -3.85 20.39
N LEU A 222 -12.62 -4.81 21.18
CA LEU A 222 -11.82 -5.97 21.59
C LEU A 222 -11.47 -6.89 20.40
N PRO A 223 -12.40 -7.31 19.54
CA PRO A 223 -12.07 -8.08 18.33
C PRO A 223 -11.13 -7.35 17.38
N ALA A 224 -11.21 -6.00 17.27
CA ALA A 224 -10.26 -5.23 16.47
C ALA A 224 -8.82 -5.38 16.98
N ALA A 225 -8.63 -5.29 18.30
CA ALA A 225 -7.32 -5.47 18.93
C ALA A 225 -6.81 -6.92 18.76
N GLN A 226 -7.69 -7.93 18.99
CA GLN A 226 -7.32 -9.33 18.83
C GLN A 226 -6.92 -9.69 17.39
N MET A 227 -7.63 -9.16 16.40
CA MET A 227 -7.27 -9.34 14.97
C MET A 227 -5.93 -8.69 14.66
N LEU A 228 -5.68 -7.48 15.17
CA LEU A 228 -4.43 -6.78 14.95
C LEU A 228 -3.24 -7.50 15.62
N GLU A 229 -3.41 -7.96 16.86
CA GLU A 229 -2.38 -8.74 17.58
C GLU A 229 -2.04 -10.03 16.82
N SER A 230 -3.06 -10.75 16.34
CA SER A 230 -2.85 -11.94 15.51
C SER A 230 -2.17 -11.61 14.18
N ALA A 231 -2.56 -10.50 13.54
CA ALA A 231 -1.92 -10.05 12.31
C ALA A 231 -0.42 -9.70 12.53
N GLN A 232 -0.11 -9.02 13.63
CA GLN A 232 1.26 -8.72 14.04
C GLN A 232 2.07 -10.02 14.24
N LYS A 233 1.52 -10.99 14.98
CA LYS A 233 2.16 -12.28 15.26
C LYS A 233 2.38 -13.09 13.99
N ILE A 234 1.38 -13.23 13.14
CA ILE A 234 1.47 -13.95 11.85
C ILE A 234 2.50 -13.29 10.94
N LEU A 235 2.54 -11.95 10.89
CA LEU A 235 3.54 -11.21 10.12
C LEU A 235 4.95 -11.51 10.64
N GLN A 236 5.15 -11.47 11.95
CA GLN A 236 6.43 -11.77 12.59
C GLN A 236 6.87 -13.21 12.29
N GLU A 237 5.99 -14.19 12.45
CA GLU A 237 6.25 -15.59 12.14
C GLU A 237 6.62 -15.78 10.65
N THR A 238 5.83 -15.22 9.75
CA THR A 238 6.05 -15.36 8.30
C THR A 238 7.39 -14.77 7.85
N VAL A 239 7.76 -13.62 8.39
CA VAL A 239 9.06 -13.00 8.07
C VAL A 239 10.23 -13.78 8.71
N THR A 240 10.02 -14.31 9.93
CA THR A 240 11.01 -15.18 10.58
C THR A 240 11.28 -16.42 9.75
N ASP A 241 10.21 -17.11 9.33
CA ASP A 241 10.31 -18.31 8.50
C ASP A 241 11.03 -18.03 7.18
N PHE A 242 10.72 -16.91 6.54
CA PHE A 242 11.38 -16.49 5.29
C PHE A 242 12.89 -16.24 5.48
N LYS A 243 13.26 -15.52 6.56
CA LYS A 243 14.69 -15.28 6.87
C LYS A 243 15.43 -16.57 7.23
N LEU A 244 14.79 -17.43 8.02
CA LEU A 244 15.37 -18.70 8.42
C LEU A 244 15.59 -19.63 7.22
N GLN A 245 14.61 -19.71 6.32
CA GLN A 245 14.73 -20.49 5.09
C GLN A 245 15.90 -20.00 4.25
N LYS A 246 16.03 -18.69 4.04
CA LYS A 246 17.14 -18.10 3.29
C LYS A 246 18.49 -18.39 3.96
N ALA A 247 18.58 -18.19 5.28
CA ALA A 247 19.81 -18.48 6.03
C ALA A 247 20.22 -19.96 5.91
N LYS A 248 19.23 -20.87 5.93
CA LYS A 248 19.46 -22.31 5.74
C LYS A 248 19.97 -22.62 4.34
N GLU A 249 19.38 -22.05 3.30
CA GLU A 249 19.84 -22.24 1.92
C GLU A 249 21.29 -21.75 1.73
N GLU A 250 21.63 -20.60 2.33
CA GLU A 250 22.99 -20.08 2.32
C GLU A 250 23.97 -20.98 3.10
N PHE A 251 23.56 -21.50 4.26
CA PHE A 251 24.35 -22.45 5.04
C PHE A 251 24.60 -23.75 4.26
N ASP A 252 23.56 -24.35 3.70
CA ASP A 252 23.65 -25.60 2.93
C ASP A 252 24.57 -25.42 1.70
N PHE A 253 24.54 -24.27 1.06
CA PHE A 253 25.44 -23.96 -0.05
C PHE A 253 26.90 -23.90 0.40
N VAL A 254 27.20 -23.13 1.46
CA VAL A 254 28.57 -23.02 1.98
C VAL A 254 29.07 -24.37 2.51
N GLN A 255 28.20 -25.14 3.15
CA GLN A 255 28.54 -26.50 3.66
C GLN A 255 28.96 -27.44 2.53
N LYS A 256 28.24 -27.44 1.41
CA LYS A 256 28.62 -28.25 0.23
C LYS A 256 30.01 -27.85 -0.29
N ARG A 257 30.23 -26.54 -0.43
CA ARG A 257 31.54 -26.01 -0.88
C ARG A 257 32.66 -26.33 0.08
N PHE A 258 32.41 -26.30 1.38
CA PHE A 258 33.37 -26.65 2.40
C PHE A 258 33.80 -28.13 2.27
N VAL A 259 32.83 -29.05 2.10
CA VAL A 259 33.13 -30.48 1.92
C VAL A 259 33.96 -30.76 0.65
N GLU A 260 33.65 -30.06 -0.45
CA GLU A 260 34.42 -30.14 -1.69
C GLU A 260 35.87 -29.64 -1.48
N ALA A 261 36.02 -28.49 -0.82
CA ALA A 261 37.33 -27.89 -0.54
C ALA A 261 38.15 -28.73 0.44
N GLU A 262 37.52 -29.36 1.45
CA GLU A 262 38.18 -30.29 2.38
C GLU A 262 38.76 -31.50 1.64
N LYS A 263 37.98 -32.05 0.70
CA LYS A 263 38.44 -33.18 -0.13
C LYS A 263 39.61 -32.76 -1.02
N ASP A 264 39.54 -31.61 -1.66
CA ASP A 264 40.63 -31.09 -2.51
C ASP A 264 41.90 -30.82 -1.69
N PHE A 265 41.75 -30.13 -0.56
CA PHE A 265 42.86 -29.93 0.39
C PHE A 265 43.56 -31.24 0.79
N LYS A 266 42.78 -32.26 1.20
CA LYS A 266 43.34 -33.57 1.54
C LYS A 266 44.06 -34.21 0.36
N ASN A 267 43.51 -34.13 -0.86
CA ASN A 267 44.14 -34.66 -2.06
C ASN A 267 45.48 -33.95 -2.36
N LYS A 268 45.53 -32.62 -2.24
CA LYS A 268 46.77 -31.85 -2.44
C LYS A 268 47.79 -32.15 -1.34
N GLN A 269 47.35 -32.34 -0.10
CA GLN A 269 48.21 -32.76 1.01
C GLN A 269 48.88 -34.11 0.74
N TYR A 270 48.10 -35.13 0.31
CA TYR A 270 48.64 -36.43 -0.06
C TYR A 270 49.57 -36.36 -1.26
N ALA A 271 49.31 -35.49 -2.24
CA ALA A 271 50.17 -35.31 -3.40
C ALA A 271 51.55 -34.76 -3.01
N VAL A 272 51.59 -33.75 -2.13
CA VAL A 272 52.85 -33.18 -1.60
C VAL A 272 53.61 -34.27 -0.82
N ALA A 273 52.96 -34.93 0.14
CA ALA A 273 53.60 -35.97 0.97
C ALA A 273 54.13 -37.11 0.13
N GLY A 274 53.33 -37.69 -0.79
CA GLY A 274 53.73 -38.76 -1.64
C GLY A 274 54.82 -38.39 -2.66
N PHE A 275 54.93 -37.11 -3.06
CA PHE A 275 56.04 -36.63 -3.88
C PHE A 275 57.32 -36.54 -3.05
N GLN A 276 57.27 -36.01 -1.85
CA GLN A 276 58.41 -35.89 -0.94
C GLN A 276 58.99 -37.29 -0.57
N ASP A 277 58.09 -38.23 -0.28
CA ASP A 277 58.51 -39.59 0.07
C ASP A 277 59.26 -40.34 -1.06
N ARG A 278 58.80 -40.11 -2.32
CA ARG A 278 59.46 -40.77 -3.49
C ARG A 278 60.74 -40.12 -3.96
N ASN A 279 61.00 -38.88 -3.57
CA ASN A 279 62.09 -38.05 -4.09
C ASN A 279 63.04 -37.56 -2.97
N ARG A 280 63.29 -38.35 -1.95
CA ARG A 280 64.14 -37.99 -0.80
C ARG A 280 65.59 -37.66 -1.15
N ASP A 281 66.16 -38.31 -2.25
CA ASP A 281 67.56 -38.25 -2.62
C ASP A 281 67.87 -37.47 -3.91
N LEU A 282 66.98 -36.63 -4.40
CA LEU A 282 67.16 -35.94 -5.71
C LEU A 282 67.78 -34.54 -5.57
N PHE A 283 69.05 -34.43 -6.01
CA PHE A 283 69.78 -33.14 -6.12
C PHE A 283 69.50 -32.39 -7.42
N SER A 284 68.45 -32.71 -8.18
CA SER A 284 68.15 -32.14 -9.48
C SER A 284 67.15 -30.95 -9.36
N ASN A 285 67.28 -29.90 -10.23
CA ASN A 285 66.39 -28.72 -10.24
C ASN A 285 64.94 -29.02 -10.66
N LEU A 286 64.70 -30.02 -11.49
CA LEU A 286 63.38 -30.41 -11.98
C LEU A 286 62.43 -30.91 -10.87
N PRO A 287 62.81 -31.81 -9.96
CA PRO A 287 62.02 -32.19 -8.82
C PRO A 287 61.72 -31.03 -7.88
N GLN A 288 62.64 -30.10 -7.70
CA GLN A 288 62.42 -28.92 -6.84
C GLN A 288 61.31 -28.01 -7.41
N THR A 289 61.31 -27.72 -8.70
CA THR A 289 60.25 -26.93 -9.36
C THR A 289 58.88 -27.61 -9.20
N ARG A 290 58.84 -28.94 -9.38
CA ARG A 290 57.57 -29.69 -9.22
C ARG A 290 57.08 -29.69 -7.77
N LEU A 291 57.98 -29.79 -6.80
CA LEU A 291 57.64 -29.69 -5.38
C LEU A 291 57.08 -28.31 -5.04
N GLN A 292 57.70 -27.22 -5.54
CA GLN A 292 57.20 -25.85 -5.36
C GLN A 292 55.80 -25.68 -5.94
N GLN A 293 55.54 -26.24 -7.12
CA GLN A 293 54.21 -26.23 -7.72
C GLN A 293 53.18 -26.96 -6.85
N LEU A 294 53.48 -28.17 -6.38
CA LEU A 294 52.58 -28.92 -5.50
C LEU A 294 52.35 -28.21 -4.16
N GLN A 295 53.36 -27.56 -3.61
CA GLN A 295 53.24 -26.74 -2.40
C GLN A 295 52.36 -25.51 -2.63
N ALA A 296 52.48 -24.85 -3.79
CA ALA A 296 51.61 -23.74 -4.15
C ALA A 296 50.14 -24.17 -4.28
N GLU A 297 49.87 -25.32 -4.94
CA GLU A 297 48.52 -25.89 -5.03
C GLU A 297 47.96 -26.27 -3.66
N TYR A 298 48.77 -26.86 -2.78
CA TYR A 298 48.38 -27.18 -1.40
C TYR A 298 48.06 -25.94 -0.61
N ASN A 299 48.89 -24.90 -0.67
CA ASN A 299 48.67 -23.63 0.03
C ASN A 299 47.39 -22.95 -0.45
N LEU A 300 47.10 -22.96 -1.76
CA LEU A 300 45.86 -22.45 -2.31
C LEU A 300 44.66 -23.23 -1.77
N ALA A 301 44.70 -24.56 -1.84
CA ALA A 301 43.60 -25.38 -1.32
C ALA A 301 43.39 -25.21 0.20
N PHE A 302 44.49 -25.07 0.96
CA PHE A 302 44.44 -24.79 2.40
C PHE A 302 43.76 -23.43 2.70
N ASN A 303 44.13 -22.39 1.95
CA ASN A 303 43.51 -21.06 2.11
C ASN A 303 42.03 -21.10 1.80
N VAL A 304 41.61 -21.76 0.71
CA VAL A 304 40.18 -21.91 0.34
C VAL A 304 39.43 -22.69 1.41
N TYR A 305 39.98 -23.83 1.87
CA TYR A 305 39.39 -24.64 2.94
C TYR A 305 39.20 -23.83 4.23
N THR A 306 40.22 -23.07 4.65
CA THR A 306 40.22 -22.28 5.88
C THR A 306 39.19 -21.14 5.78
N GLU A 307 39.10 -20.48 4.61
CA GLU A 307 38.14 -19.41 4.39
C GLU A 307 36.70 -19.93 4.41
N LEU A 308 36.44 -21.04 3.74
CA LEU A 308 35.11 -21.69 3.77
C LEU A 308 34.73 -22.20 5.17
N ALA A 309 35.69 -22.66 5.96
CA ALA A 309 35.49 -23.05 7.37
C ALA A 309 34.99 -21.84 8.19
N LYS A 310 35.62 -20.67 8.04
CA LYS A 310 35.20 -19.42 8.69
C LYS A 310 33.81 -19.00 8.25
N GLN A 311 33.52 -19.05 6.94
CA GLN A 311 32.23 -18.70 6.40
C GLN A 311 31.12 -19.63 6.89
N LEU A 312 31.40 -20.94 6.95
CA LEU A 312 30.47 -21.95 7.45
C LEU A 312 30.10 -21.67 8.92
N GLU A 313 31.09 -21.37 9.76
CA GLU A 313 30.83 -21.06 11.17
C GLU A 313 30.04 -19.72 11.31
N ALA A 314 30.37 -18.70 10.52
CA ALA A 314 29.62 -17.46 10.49
C ALA A 314 28.13 -17.66 10.09
N LYS A 315 27.87 -18.51 9.05
CA LYS A 315 26.49 -18.85 8.65
C LYS A 315 25.79 -19.69 9.72
N ARG A 316 26.50 -20.57 10.42
CA ARG A 316 25.98 -21.38 11.52
C ARG A 316 25.55 -20.50 12.71
N ILE A 317 26.36 -19.52 13.07
CA ILE A 317 26.04 -18.54 14.12
C ILE A 317 24.78 -17.77 13.73
N LYS A 318 24.74 -17.28 12.48
CA LYS A 318 23.61 -16.51 11.95
C LYS A 318 22.27 -17.28 11.98
N MET A 319 22.28 -18.58 11.71
CA MET A 319 21.09 -19.44 11.81
C MET A 319 20.58 -19.60 13.25
N LYS A 320 21.46 -19.44 14.26
CA LYS A 320 21.12 -19.56 15.69
C LYS A 320 20.79 -18.22 16.34
N GLU A 321 20.89 -17.13 15.59
CA GLU A 321 20.65 -15.80 16.10
C GLU A 321 19.16 -15.53 16.16
N ASP A 322 18.56 -15.69 17.35
CA ASP A 322 17.16 -15.38 17.66
C ASP A 322 16.96 -13.85 17.76
N GLN A 323 17.17 -13.12 16.67
CA GLN A 323 16.90 -11.67 16.70
C GLN A 323 15.43 -11.39 16.41
N PRO A 324 14.75 -10.59 17.24
CA PRO A 324 13.41 -10.12 16.95
C PRO A 324 13.45 -9.30 15.64
N ILE A 325 12.54 -9.62 14.73
CA ILE A 325 12.54 -9.03 13.38
C ILE A 325 12.01 -7.61 13.41
N PHE A 326 11.16 -7.31 14.41
CA PHE A 326 10.55 -6.01 14.62
C PHE A 326 10.73 -5.54 16.05
N ALA A 327 11.06 -4.27 16.23
CA ALA A 327 10.84 -3.58 17.49
C ALA A 327 9.44 -2.98 17.46
N VAL A 328 8.62 -3.34 18.44
CA VAL A 328 7.28 -2.76 18.63
C VAL A 328 7.45 -1.47 19.41
N ILE A 329 7.19 -0.31 18.77
CA ILE A 329 7.22 1.00 19.43
C ILE A 329 5.93 1.22 20.20
N GLU A 330 4.79 0.96 19.54
CA GLU A 330 3.48 1.08 20.13
C GLU A 330 2.79 -0.28 20.09
N PRO A 331 2.57 -0.92 21.25
CA PRO A 331 1.90 -2.22 21.32
C PRO A 331 0.42 -2.07 20.99
N VAL A 332 -0.19 -3.18 20.56
CA VAL A 332 -1.62 -3.24 20.30
C VAL A 332 -2.39 -2.92 21.56
N THR A 333 -3.29 -1.94 21.48
CA THR A 333 -4.19 -1.56 22.57
C THR A 333 -5.64 -1.65 22.10
N VAL A 334 -6.54 -1.93 23.05
CA VAL A 334 -7.98 -1.90 22.76
C VAL A 334 -8.42 -0.45 22.61
N PRO A 335 -8.97 -0.03 21.47
CA PRO A 335 -9.37 1.35 21.26
C PRO A 335 -10.54 1.74 22.14
N ASN A 336 -10.41 2.84 22.90
CA ASN A 336 -11.48 3.36 23.75
C ASN A 336 -12.53 4.14 22.98
N GLU A 337 -12.14 4.74 21.83
CA GLU A 337 -13.00 5.59 21.02
C GLU A 337 -13.30 4.95 19.67
N ARG A 338 -14.51 5.22 19.17
CA ARG A 338 -14.89 4.81 17.82
C ARG A 338 -14.18 5.68 16.76
N SER A 339 -13.67 5.04 15.72
CA SER A 339 -13.00 5.73 14.60
C SER A 339 -14.01 6.30 13.61
N LYS A 340 -15.14 5.60 13.41
CA LYS A 340 -16.21 6.00 12.48
C LYS A 340 -17.59 5.64 13.05
N PRO A 341 -18.67 6.26 12.54
CA PRO A 341 -18.70 7.40 11.63
C PRO A 341 -18.42 8.74 12.34
N LYS A 342 -17.81 9.69 11.64
CA LYS A 342 -17.71 11.08 12.10
C LYS A 342 -19.07 11.76 11.92
N ARG A 343 -20.01 11.54 12.85
CA ARG A 343 -21.43 11.93 12.75
C ARG A 343 -21.61 13.38 12.39
N MET A 344 -20.87 14.29 13.05
CA MET A 344 -20.96 15.73 12.77
C MET A 344 -20.61 16.07 11.31
N MET A 345 -19.60 15.39 10.74
CA MET A 345 -19.22 15.59 9.34
C MET A 345 -20.31 15.12 8.37
N ILE A 346 -20.93 13.96 8.65
CA ILE A 346 -22.05 13.44 7.82
C ILE A 346 -23.20 14.44 7.81
N ILE A 347 -23.62 14.91 8.99
CA ILE A 347 -24.72 15.89 9.13
C ILE A 347 -24.37 17.17 8.39
N ALA A 348 -23.14 17.70 8.54
CA ALA A 348 -22.69 18.92 7.87
C ALA A 348 -22.74 18.79 6.35
N ILE A 349 -22.23 17.66 5.79
CA ILE A 349 -22.23 17.43 4.34
C ILE A 349 -23.67 17.35 3.79
N TRP A 350 -24.55 16.58 4.45
CA TRP A 350 -25.94 16.47 4.01
C TRP A 350 -26.70 17.80 4.11
N THR A 351 -26.47 18.57 5.18
CA THR A 351 -27.07 19.91 5.35
C THR A 351 -26.62 20.85 4.24
N PHE A 352 -25.32 20.86 3.94
CA PHE A 352 -24.76 21.67 2.85
C PHE A 352 -25.34 21.26 1.48
N LEU A 353 -25.45 19.96 1.24
CA LEU A 353 -26.05 19.44 0.00
C LEU A 353 -27.52 19.87 -0.12
N GLY A 354 -28.28 19.83 0.98
CA GLY A 354 -29.65 20.32 1.02
C GLY A 354 -29.78 21.81 0.70
N LEU A 355 -28.84 22.62 1.19
CA LEU A 355 -28.80 24.06 0.90
C LEU A 355 -28.52 24.30 -0.59
N VAL A 356 -27.54 23.64 -1.17
CA VAL A 356 -27.19 23.77 -2.60
C VAL A 356 -28.34 23.33 -3.49
N ILE A 357 -28.99 22.19 -3.19
CA ILE A 357 -30.18 21.71 -3.93
C ILE A 357 -31.35 22.66 -3.75
N GLY A 358 -31.56 23.22 -2.55
CA GLY A 358 -32.61 24.20 -2.27
C GLY A 358 -32.46 25.46 -3.10
N ILE A 359 -31.26 26.02 -3.22
CA ILE A 359 -30.94 27.16 -4.07
C ILE A 359 -31.14 26.78 -5.55
N GLY A 360 -30.61 25.64 -6.00
CA GLY A 360 -30.76 25.18 -7.39
C GLY A 360 -32.20 25.01 -7.82
N ASN A 361 -33.09 24.55 -6.92
CA ASN A 361 -34.51 24.40 -7.20
C ASN A 361 -35.22 25.77 -7.41
N VAL A 362 -34.77 26.84 -6.73
CA VAL A 362 -35.29 28.17 -6.93
C VAL A 362 -35.00 28.67 -8.37
N PHE A 363 -33.74 28.48 -8.81
CA PHE A 363 -33.35 28.85 -10.17
C PHE A 363 -34.05 27.98 -11.23
N LEU A 364 -34.20 26.70 -10.97
CA LEU A 364 -34.90 25.79 -11.88
C LEU A 364 -36.39 26.15 -12.05
N LYS A 365 -37.05 26.57 -10.95
CA LYS A 365 -38.44 27.07 -11.01
C LYS A 365 -38.55 28.37 -11.79
N ASP A 366 -37.62 29.30 -11.61
CA ASP A 366 -37.61 30.55 -12.35
C ASP A 366 -37.38 30.33 -13.85
N PHE A 367 -36.41 29.48 -14.20
CA PHE A 367 -36.15 29.08 -15.58
C PHE A 367 -37.37 28.43 -16.26
N ARG A 368 -38.04 27.52 -15.57
CA ARG A 368 -39.29 26.90 -16.06
C ARG A 368 -40.42 27.89 -16.23
N ARG A 369 -40.52 28.95 -15.37
CA ARG A 369 -41.52 30.00 -15.50
C ARG A 369 -41.24 30.87 -16.72
N GLN A 370 -39.99 31.22 -16.98
CA GLN A 370 -39.59 32.01 -18.16
C GLN A 370 -39.88 31.27 -19.47
N LEU A 371 -39.58 29.96 -19.52
CA LEU A 371 -39.91 29.12 -20.68
C LEU A 371 -41.41 29.01 -20.92
N LYS A 372 -42.24 29.02 -19.88
CA LYS A 372 -43.69 28.96 -19.97
C LYS A 372 -44.35 30.31 -20.32
N SER A 373 -43.65 31.43 -20.10
CA SER A 373 -44.11 32.77 -20.45
C SER A 373 -43.76 33.14 -21.90
N ASN A 374 -42.79 32.45 -22.52
CA ASN A 374 -42.37 32.69 -23.90
C ASN A 374 -43.04 31.73 -24.93
N ASN A 375 -43.91 30.83 -24.49
CA ASN A 375 -44.83 30.04 -25.29
C ASN A 375 -46.30 30.50 -25.07
#